data_2af4586d02664a87fa559d6390aff7df
#
_entry.id   2af4586d02664a87fa559d6390aff7df
#
_cell.length_a   1.000
_cell.length_b   1.000
_cell.length_c   1.000
_cell.angle_alpha   90.00
_cell.angle_beta   90.00
_cell.angle_gamma   90.00
#
_symmetry.space_group_name_H-M   'P 1'
#
loop_
_entity.id
_entity.type
_entity.pdbx_description
1 polymer ?
#
loop_
_entity_poly.entity_id
_entity_poly.type
_entity_poly.pdbx_seq_one_letter_code
_entity_poly.pdbx_strand_id
1 'polypeptide(L)'
;MPYKFTFDLSRIPRFFFTEIAKIGYQRGMHKKVGRTTQELIRKFKVQEATGLDLSDAVLLLQDLIDMQARNLLEREKFVQTRKRALFLPHCSRKYMDSRCGAVFDPSVPSYICAHCSPDCLVNRAVSFGEKKGYEVYILPGGSCVPNILKAKCYDGVVGVAC
;
A
#
# COMPACT_ATOMS: atom_id res chain seq x y z
N MET A 1 -0.40 -3.91 15.27
CA MET A 1 -1.59 -3.75 14.44
C MET A 1 -2.75 -4.41 15.14
N PRO A 2 -3.94 -3.78 15.22
CA PRO A 2 -5.07 -4.29 15.99
C PRO A 2 -5.78 -5.48 15.34
N TYR A 3 -5.63 -5.70 14.03
CA TYR A 3 -6.25 -6.81 13.31
C TYR A 3 -5.21 -7.62 12.52
N LYS A 4 -5.50 -8.91 12.28
CA LYS A 4 -4.64 -9.79 11.49
C LYS A 4 -5.00 -9.70 10.02
N PHE A 5 -4.01 -9.53 9.15
CA PHE A 5 -4.18 -9.54 7.69
C PHE A 5 -4.34 -10.97 7.16
N THR A 6 -5.45 -11.61 7.51
CA THR A 6 -5.80 -12.96 7.03
C THR A 6 -6.93 -12.93 6.01
N PHE A 7 -7.27 -11.77 5.50
CA PHE A 7 -8.40 -11.54 4.62
C PHE A 7 -7.96 -11.07 3.23
N ASP A 8 -8.83 -11.31 2.24
CA ASP A 8 -8.60 -10.93 0.86
C ASP A 8 -9.53 -9.76 0.48
N LEU A 9 -8.97 -8.58 0.25
CA LEU A 9 -9.71 -7.40 -0.18
C LEU A 9 -10.18 -7.46 -1.65
N SER A 10 -9.72 -8.42 -2.45
CA SER A 10 -10.16 -8.57 -3.84
C SER A 10 -11.64 -8.91 -3.96
N ARG A 11 -12.25 -9.44 -2.88
CA ARG A 11 -13.69 -9.69 -2.78
C ARG A 11 -14.53 -8.43 -2.62
N ILE A 12 -13.90 -7.32 -2.26
CA ILE A 12 -14.59 -6.03 -2.11
C ILE A 12 -14.65 -5.35 -3.49
N PRO A 13 -15.84 -4.90 -3.96
CA PRO A 13 -15.97 -4.26 -5.25
C PRO A 13 -15.09 -3.02 -5.40
N ARG A 14 -14.50 -2.81 -6.58
CA ARG A 14 -13.60 -1.67 -6.84
C ARG A 14 -14.22 -0.30 -6.53
N PHE A 15 -15.51 -0.15 -6.75
CA PHE A 15 -16.20 1.13 -6.47
C PHE A 15 -16.25 1.46 -4.97
N PHE A 16 -16.11 0.48 -4.06
CA PHE A 16 -15.98 0.72 -2.63
C PHE A 16 -14.78 1.64 -2.33
N PHE A 17 -13.63 1.38 -2.95
CA PHE A 17 -12.44 2.21 -2.77
C PHE A 17 -12.65 3.63 -3.33
N THR A 18 -13.44 3.77 -4.39
CA THR A 18 -13.84 5.08 -4.93
C THR A 18 -14.74 5.84 -3.95
N GLU A 19 -15.69 5.16 -3.32
CA GLU A 19 -16.58 5.77 -2.32
C GLU A 19 -15.79 6.20 -1.06
N ILE A 20 -14.86 5.38 -0.59
CA ILE A 20 -13.95 5.74 0.51
C ILE A 20 -13.16 7.01 0.15
N ALA A 21 -12.60 7.07 -1.06
CA ALA A 21 -11.85 8.22 -1.52
C ALA A 21 -12.71 9.51 -1.53
N LYS A 22 -13.95 9.43 -2.01
CA LYS A 22 -14.88 10.56 -1.99
C LYS A 22 -15.21 11.03 -0.57
N ILE A 23 -15.45 10.10 0.35
CA ILE A 23 -15.76 10.41 1.75
C ILE A 23 -14.55 11.08 2.42
N GLY A 24 -13.34 10.56 2.22
CA GLY A 24 -12.10 11.14 2.72
C GLY A 24 -11.90 12.57 2.22
N TYR A 25 -12.13 12.81 0.93
CA TYR A 25 -11.98 14.12 0.30
C TYR A 25 -13.03 15.14 0.76
N GLN A 26 -14.32 14.77 0.78
CA GLN A 26 -15.41 15.70 1.03
C GLN A 26 -15.51 16.20 2.49
N ARG A 27 -14.97 15.47 3.44
CA ARG A 27 -15.25 15.73 4.86
C ARG A 27 -14.06 16.21 5.69
N GLY A 28 -12.84 16.25 5.17
CA GLY A 28 -11.66 16.63 5.97
C GLY A 28 -11.58 15.79 7.28
N MET A 29 -11.96 14.53 7.22
CA MET A 29 -12.53 13.81 8.35
C MET A 29 -11.46 13.11 9.19
N HIS A 30 -11.01 13.80 10.23
CA HIS A 30 -10.32 13.11 11.33
C HIS A 30 -11.22 12.82 12.56
N LYS A 31 -12.51 13.24 12.59
CA LYS A 31 -13.31 13.23 13.84
C LYS A 31 -14.75 12.68 13.82
N LYS A 32 -15.32 12.24 12.69
CA LYS A 32 -16.74 11.75 12.67
C LYS A 32 -16.95 10.47 11.84
N VAL A 33 -16.02 9.52 11.94
CA VAL A 33 -16.02 8.32 11.06
C VAL A 33 -17.02 7.24 11.52
N GLY A 34 -17.41 7.19 12.78
CA GLY A 34 -18.12 6.04 13.36
C GLY A 34 -19.40 5.59 12.64
N ARG A 35 -20.39 6.47 12.45
CA ARG A 35 -21.66 6.09 11.80
C ARG A 35 -21.47 5.76 10.33
N THR A 36 -20.77 6.61 9.60
CA THR A 36 -20.51 6.41 8.18
C THR A 36 -19.69 5.13 7.91
N THR A 37 -18.76 4.81 8.80
CA THR A 37 -17.98 3.56 8.73
C THR A 37 -18.87 2.33 8.89
N GLN A 38 -19.77 2.34 9.87
CA GLN A 38 -20.72 1.22 10.07
C GLN A 38 -21.69 1.06 8.89
N GLU A 39 -22.18 2.17 8.33
CA GLU A 39 -23.02 2.14 7.12
C GLU A 39 -22.28 1.54 5.92
N LEU A 40 -21.00 1.90 5.73
CA LEU A 40 -20.16 1.34 4.69
C LEU A 40 -19.90 -0.16 4.91
N ILE A 41 -19.60 -0.57 6.14
CA ILE A 41 -19.40 -1.98 6.48
C ILE A 41 -20.62 -2.81 6.10
N ARG A 42 -21.83 -2.33 6.44
CA ARG A 42 -23.08 -3.02 6.10
C ARG A 42 -23.36 -3.00 4.60
N LYS A 43 -23.25 -1.83 3.96
CA LYS A 43 -23.52 -1.66 2.52
C LYS A 43 -22.66 -2.57 1.65
N PHE A 44 -21.39 -2.72 2.00
CA PHE A 44 -20.41 -3.49 1.23
C PHE A 44 -20.15 -4.88 1.80
N LYS A 45 -20.88 -5.29 2.82
CA LYS A 45 -20.74 -6.60 3.47
C LYS A 45 -19.28 -6.94 3.83
N VAL A 46 -18.57 -5.94 4.37
CA VAL A 46 -17.13 -6.04 4.63
C VAL A 46 -16.80 -7.21 5.56
N GLN A 47 -17.63 -7.45 6.60
CA GLN A 47 -17.43 -8.58 7.51
C GLN A 47 -17.55 -9.93 6.80
N GLU A 48 -18.54 -10.10 5.92
CA GLU A 48 -18.72 -11.31 5.13
C GLU A 48 -17.56 -11.53 4.15
N ALA A 49 -17.05 -10.45 3.55
CA ALA A 49 -15.96 -10.52 2.58
C ALA A 49 -14.61 -10.81 3.23
N THR A 50 -14.37 -10.29 4.46
CA THR A 50 -13.07 -10.35 5.15
C THR A 50 -13.00 -11.39 6.26
N GLY A 51 -14.16 -11.82 6.79
CA GLY A 51 -14.23 -12.68 7.98
C GLY A 51 -13.89 -11.96 9.30
N LEU A 52 -13.75 -10.63 9.29
CA LEU A 52 -13.45 -9.84 10.46
C LEU A 52 -14.69 -9.63 11.33
N ASP A 53 -14.50 -9.50 12.63
CA ASP A 53 -15.54 -8.97 13.51
C ASP A 53 -15.83 -7.49 13.23
N LEU A 54 -16.88 -6.95 13.85
CA LEU A 54 -17.30 -5.58 13.59
C LEU A 54 -16.24 -4.56 14.03
N SER A 55 -15.55 -4.81 15.13
CA SER A 55 -14.56 -3.86 15.67
C SER A 55 -13.34 -3.78 14.76
N ASP A 56 -12.84 -4.92 14.32
CA ASP A 56 -11.71 -5.02 13.39
C ASP A 56 -12.07 -4.50 11.99
N ALA A 57 -13.29 -4.75 11.52
CA ALA A 57 -13.78 -4.18 10.27
C ALA A 57 -13.89 -2.64 10.32
N VAL A 58 -14.27 -2.07 11.47
CA VAL A 58 -14.29 -0.60 11.68
C VAL A 58 -12.87 -0.04 11.62
N LEU A 59 -11.90 -0.67 12.31
CA LEU A 59 -10.51 -0.23 12.32
C LEU A 59 -9.88 -0.31 10.92
N LEU A 60 -10.08 -1.43 10.22
CA LEU A 60 -9.63 -1.59 8.83
C LEU A 60 -10.17 -0.48 7.94
N LEU A 61 -11.46 -0.19 8.05
CA LEU A 61 -12.09 0.82 7.22
C LEU A 61 -11.60 2.23 7.54
N GLN A 62 -11.35 2.52 8.82
CA GLN A 62 -10.73 3.79 9.24
C GLN A 62 -9.35 3.96 8.64
N ASP A 63 -8.49 2.94 8.70
CA ASP A 63 -7.15 2.96 8.11
C ASP A 63 -7.21 3.18 6.59
N LEU A 64 -8.14 2.51 5.90
CA LEU A 64 -8.34 2.69 4.45
C LEU A 64 -8.80 4.10 4.10
N ILE A 65 -9.71 4.68 4.88
CA ILE A 65 -10.19 6.06 4.69
C ILE A 65 -9.03 7.04 4.89
N ASP A 66 -8.27 6.89 5.97
CA ASP A 66 -7.13 7.76 6.29
C ASP A 66 -6.07 7.71 5.17
N MET A 67 -5.72 6.50 4.73
CA MET A 67 -4.79 6.30 3.64
C MET A 67 -5.26 6.98 2.35
N GLN A 68 -6.51 6.81 1.97
CA GLN A 68 -7.06 7.41 0.76
C GLN A 68 -7.17 8.94 0.87
N ALA A 69 -7.56 9.46 2.03
CA ALA A 69 -7.61 10.90 2.27
C ALA A 69 -6.23 11.53 2.12
N ARG A 70 -5.20 10.93 2.73
CA ARG A 70 -3.80 11.39 2.59
C ARG A 70 -3.31 11.33 1.15
N ASN A 71 -3.57 10.23 0.45
CA ASN A 71 -3.20 10.08 -0.96
C ASN A 71 -3.84 11.16 -1.84
N LEU A 72 -5.08 11.56 -1.56
CA LEU A 72 -5.74 12.63 -2.30
C LEU A 72 -5.15 14.01 -1.98
N LEU A 73 -4.90 14.30 -0.70
CA LEU A 73 -4.32 15.58 -0.25
C LEU A 73 -2.91 15.80 -0.78
N GLU A 74 -2.09 14.75 -0.82
CA GLU A 74 -0.70 14.85 -1.28
C GLU A 74 -0.55 14.70 -2.80
N ARG A 75 -1.61 14.33 -3.52
CA ARG A 75 -1.55 14.02 -4.95
C ARG A 75 -0.99 15.15 -5.79
N GLU A 76 -1.46 16.38 -5.60
CA GLU A 76 -1.05 17.53 -6.40
C GLU A 76 0.43 17.85 -6.19
N LYS A 77 0.89 17.82 -4.94
CA LYS A 77 2.31 18.00 -4.60
C LYS A 77 3.15 16.86 -5.19
N PHE A 78 2.68 15.63 -5.06
CA PHE A 78 3.38 14.45 -5.56
C PHE A 78 3.56 14.49 -7.10
N VAL A 79 2.56 14.95 -7.85
CA VAL A 79 2.66 15.06 -9.31
C VAL A 79 3.78 16.01 -9.74
N GLN A 80 4.11 17.01 -8.92
CA GLN A 80 5.17 17.98 -9.20
C GLN A 80 6.58 17.46 -8.86
N THR A 81 6.69 16.34 -8.14
CA THR A 81 7.98 15.75 -7.78
C THR A 81 8.68 15.13 -8.98
N ARG A 82 10.01 15.10 -8.95
CA ARG A 82 10.85 14.59 -10.05
C ARG A 82 11.63 13.33 -9.66
N LYS A 83 12.27 13.33 -8.50
CA LYS A 83 13.05 12.21 -8.00
C LYS A 83 12.18 11.36 -7.07
N ARG A 84 11.71 10.23 -7.57
CA ARG A 84 10.68 9.43 -6.92
C ARG A 84 11.19 8.05 -6.50
N ALA A 85 10.81 7.62 -5.30
CA ALA A 85 11.02 6.26 -4.84
C ALA A 85 9.70 5.49 -4.74
N LEU A 86 9.75 4.20 -5.08
CA LEU A 86 8.67 3.23 -4.85
C LEU A 86 9.16 2.16 -3.89
N PHE A 87 8.53 2.06 -2.73
CA PHE A 87 8.81 1.04 -1.73
C PHE A 87 7.79 -0.10 -1.79
N LEU A 88 8.29 -1.31 -1.96
CA LEU A 88 7.50 -2.54 -2.06
C LEU A 88 7.85 -3.49 -0.92
N PRO A 89 6.89 -4.18 -0.31
CA PRO A 89 7.17 -5.16 0.72
C PRO A 89 7.66 -6.47 0.09
N HIS A 90 8.74 -7.04 0.63
CA HIS A 90 9.30 -8.30 0.13
C HIS A 90 8.33 -9.48 0.27
N CYS A 91 7.44 -9.45 1.27
CA CYS A 91 6.43 -10.49 1.50
C CYS A 91 5.39 -10.61 0.38
N SER A 92 5.27 -9.61 -0.50
CA SER A 92 4.39 -9.66 -1.68
C SER A 92 5.02 -10.37 -2.89
N ARG A 93 6.24 -10.93 -2.76
CA ARG A 93 6.84 -11.77 -3.78
C ARG A 93 6.02 -13.05 -3.96
N LYS A 94 5.89 -13.52 -5.19
CA LYS A 94 5.19 -14.78 -5.48
C LYS A 94 5.83 -15.98 -4.79
N TYR A 95 7.17 -16.00 -4.74
CA TYR A 95 7.95 -17.06 -4.11
C TYR A 95 8.84 -16.45 -3.04
N MET A 96 8.88 -17.08 -1.87
CA MET A 96 9.74 -16.71 -0.74
C MET A 96 10.92 -17.69 -0.55
N ASP A 97 11.12 -18.56 -1.52
CA ASP A 97 12.16 -19.60 -1.57
C ASP A 97 13.09 -19.41 -2.78
N SER A 98 13.94 -20.39 -3.07
CA SER A 98 14.93 -20.39 -4.15
C SER A 98 14.36 -20.20 -5.57
N ARG A 99 13.05 -20.32 -5.76
CA ARG A 99 12.38 -19.99 -7.03
C ARG A 99 12.38 -18.49 -7.33
N CYS A 100 12.56 -17.65 -6.30
CA CYS A 100 12.71 -16.22 -6.46
C CYS A 100 14.19 -15.86 -6.58
N GLY A 101 14.64 -15.46 -7.76
CA GLY A 101 16.02 -15.04 -8.01
C GLY A 101 16.39 -13.65 -7.48
N ALA A 102 15.55 -13.03 -6.61
CA ALA A 102 15.84 -11.72 -6.03
C ALA A 102 17.08 -11.77 -5.12
N VAL A 103 18.02 -10.86 -5.35
CA VAL A 103 19.27 -10.76 -4.59
C VAL A 103 19.18 -9.58 -3.60
N PHE A 104 19.61 -9.79 -2.36
CA PHE A 104 19.67 -8.73 -1.37
C PHE A 104 20.94 -7.88 -1.55
N ASP A 105 20.78 -6.56 -1.63
CA ASP A 105 21.89 -5.60 -1.65
C ASP A 105 22.04 -4.98 -0.25
N PRO A 106 23.12 -5.31 0.50
CA PRO A 106 23.32 -4.78 1.82
C PRO A 106 23.75 -3.29 1.83
N SER A 107 24.27 -2.77 0.73
CA SER A 107 24.69 -1.37 0.63
C SER A 107 23.48 -0.43 0.56
N VAL A 108 22.41 -0.91 -0.05
CA VAL A 108 21.10 -0.27 -0.02
C VAL A 108 20.10 -1.34 0.44
N PRO A 109 19.69 -1.39 1.71
CA PRO A 109 19.00 -2.54 2.31
C PRO A 109 17.67 -2.86 1.61
N SER A 110 17.78 -3.42 0.43
CA SER A 110 16.72 -3.73 -0.53
C SER A 110 17.04 -5.00 -1.31
N TYR A 111 16.01 -5.70 -1.79
CA TYR A 111 16.20 -6.75 -2.78
C TYR A 111 16.13 -6.17 -4.20
N ILE A 112 16.96 -6.70 -5.09
CA ILE A 112 16.92 -6.42 -6.53
C ILE A 112 16.06 -7.51 -7.17
N CYS A 113 15.02 -7.13 -7.92
CA CYS A 113 14.13 -8.07 -8.60
C CYS A 113 14.86 -8.71 -9.81
N ALA A 114 14.85 -10.04 -9.87
CA ALA A 114 15.39 -10.78 -11.01
C ALA A 114 14.35 -11.05 -12.12
N HIS A 115 13.15 -10.50 -12.04
CA HIS A 115 12.05 -10.66 -13.01
C HIS A 115 11.71 -12.12 -13.33
N CYS A 116 11.86 -13.02 -12.35
CA CYS A 116 11.77 -14.48 -12.54
C CYS A 116 10.33 -14.98 -12.83
N SER A 117 9.30 -14.19 -12.61
CA SER A 117 7.90 -14.61 -12.84
C SER A 117 7.03 -13.41 -13.26
N PRO A 118 6.41 -13.45 -14.46
CA PRO A 118 5.63 -12.32 -15.00
C PRO A 118 4.34 -12.05 -14.22
N ASP A 119 3.79 -13.04 -13.52
CA ASP A 119 2.59 -12.95 -12.69
C ASP A 119 2.89 -12.57 -11.21
N CYS A 120 4.15 -12.38 -10.85
CA CYS A 120 4.55 -11.88 -9.54
C CYS A 120 4.14 -10.40 -9.39
N LEU A 121 3.42 -10.08 -8.31
CA LEU A 121 2.98 -8.70 -8.05
C LEU A 121 4.16 -7.74 -7.90
N VAL A 122 5.21 -8.16 -7.20
CA VAL A 122 6.43 -7.36 -7.04
C VAL A 122 7.10 -7.12 -8.39
N ASN A 123 7.27 -8.16 -9.23
CA ASN A 123 7.85 -8.00 -10.57
C ASN A 123 7.05 -6.99 -11.42
N ARG A 124 5.73 -7.10 -11.42
CA ARG A 124 4.86 -6.17 -12.15
C ARG A 124 4.97 -4.74 -11.64
N ALA A 125 5.05 -4.56 -10.30
CA ALA A 125 5.20 -3.26 -9.69
C ALA A 125 6.59 -2.65 -9.96
N VAL A 126 7.66 -3.45 -9.90
CA VAL A 126 9.03 -3.05 -10.27
C VAL A 126 9.06 -2.58 -11.72
N SER A 127 8.64 -3.41 -12.66
CA SER A 127 8.63 -3.08 -14.10
C SER A 127 7.81 -1.82 -14.40
N PHE A 128 6.68 -1.64 -13.71
CA PHE A 128 5.86 -0.44 -13.85
C PHE A 128 6.55 0.80 -13.27
N GLY A 129 7.15 0.68 -12.07
CA GLY A 129 7.85 1.77 -11.39
C GLY A 129 9.05 2.26 -12.20
N GLU A 130 9.90 1.35 -12.65
CA GLU A 130 11.06 1.65 -13.50
C GLU A 130 10.67 2.32 -14.81
N LYS A 131 9.63 1.82 -15.49
CA LYS A 131 9.08 2.43 -16.71
C LYS A 131 8.57 3.86 -16.48
N LYS A 132 8.18 4.19 -15.25
CA LYS A 132 7.73 5.52 -14.84
C LYS A 132 8.83 6.40 -14.24
N GLY A 133 10.07 5.92 -14.21
CA GLY A 133 11.23 6.65 -13.70
C GLY A 133 11.33 6.67 -12.18
N TYR A 134 10.74 5.69 -11.48
CA TYR A 134 10.93 5.53 -10.04
C TYR A 134 12.19 4.72 -9.75
N GLU A 135 12.93 5.08 -8.70
CA GLU A 135 13.84 4.14 -8.06
C GLU A 135 13.02 3.17 -7.19
N VAL A 136 13.11 1.87 -7.47
CA VAL A 136 12.25 0.87 -6.82
C VAL A 136 13.04 0.07 -5.79
N TYR A 137 12.47 -0.05 -4.60
CA TYR A 137 13.06 -0.78 -3.47
C TYR A 137 12.11 -1.85 -2.97
N ILE A 138 12.62 -3.08 -2.87
CA ILE A 138 11.90 -4.21 -2.28
C ILE A 138 12.45 -4.42 -0.87
N LEU A 139 11.71 -3.98 0.13
CA LEU A 139 12.18 -3.85 1.50
C LEU A 139 11.99 -5.12 2.31
N PRO A 140 13.00 -5.59 3.07
CA PRO A 140 12.83 -6.65 4.05
C PRO A 140 11.97 -6.21 5.24
N GLY A 141 11.92 -4.91 5.51
CA GLY A 141 11.12 -4.31 6.57
C GLY A 141 11.09 -2.79 6.49
N GLY A 142 10.11 -2.16 7.13
CA GLY A 142 9.91 -0.71 7.12
C GLY A 142 11.05 0.10 7.77
N SER A 143 11.86 -0.52 8.64
CA SER A 143 13.02 0.11 9.28
C SER A 143 14.12 0.54 8.31
N CYS A 144 14.13 -0.03 7.09
CA CYS A 144 15.09 0.35 6.05
C CYS A 144 14.75 1.71 5.39
N VAL A 145 13.49 2.11 5.40
CA VAL A 145 12.99 3.32 4.71
C VAL A 145 13.72 4.59 5.15
N PRO A 146 13.87 4.90 6.45
CA PRO A 146 14.55 6.13 6.87
C PRO A 146 15.99 6.22 6.37
N ASN A 147 16.71 5.11 6.34
CA ASN A 147 18.10 5.08 5.89
C ASN A 147 18.22 5.35 4.39
N ILE A 148 17.35 4.73 3.58
CA ILE A 148 17.30 4.97 2.14
C ILE A 148 16.93 6.43 1.84
N LEU A 149 15.93 6.97 2.53
CA LEU A 149 15.51 8.37 2.33
C LEU A 149 16.59 9.37 2.67
N LYS A 150 17.34 9.15 3.77
CA LYS A 150 18.47 9.99 4.17
C LYS A 150 19.62 9.96 3.16
N ALA A 151 19.92 8.78 2.60
CA ALA A 151 21.02 8.60 1.67
C ALA A 151 20.74 9.16 0.26
N LYS A 152 19.50 9.14 -0.19
CA LYS A 152 19.14 9.38 -1.61
C LYS A 152 18.40 10.68 -1.89
N CYS A 153 17.83 11.35 -0.88
CA CYS A 153 17.14 12.64 -0.98
C CYS A 153 16.04 12.64 -2.08
N TYR A 154 14.99 11.85 -1.88
CA TYR A 154 13.80 11.86 -2.76
C TYR A 154 12.88 13.04 -2.43
N ASP A 155 12.23 13.60 -3.45
CA ASP A 155 11.18 14.61 -3.33
C ASP A 155 9.76 14.02 -3.41
N GLY A 156 9.63 12.77 -3.88
CA GLY A 156 8.38 12.02 -3.89
C GLY A 156 8.57 10.56 -3.51
N VAL A 157 7.67 10.04 -2.67
CA VAL A 157 7.71 8.65 -2.19
C VAL A 157 6.35 7.99 -2.32
N VAL A 158 6.33 6.78 -2.86
CA VAL A 158 5.15 5.89 -2.85
C VAL A 158 5.53 4.63 -2.08
N GLY A 159 4.70 4.26 -1.12
CA GLY A 159 4.83 3.02 -0.37
C GLY A 159 3.66 2.10 -0.60
N VAL A 160 3.94 0.81 -0.79
CA VAL A 160 2.95 -0.26 -0.71
C VAL A 160 3.11 -0.91 0.65
N ALA A 161 2.08 -0.75 1.50
CA ALA A 161 2.03 -1.38 2.82
C ALA A 161 1.32 -2.73 2.76
N CYS A 162 1.76 -3.66 3.58
CA CYS A 162 1.07 -4.91 3.86
C CYS A 162 0.44 -4.89 5.24
#